data_a9a81a7bbcab6db37054a66866e94ff0
#
_entry.id   a9a81a7bbcab6db37054a66866e94ff0
#
_cell.length_a   1.000
_cell.length_b   1.000
_cell.length_c   1.000
_cell.angle_alpha   90.00
_cell.angle_beta   90.00
_cell.angle_gamma   90.00
#
_symmetry.space_group_name_H-M   'P 1'
#
loop_
_entity.id
_entity.type
_entity.pdbx_description
1 polymer ?
#
loop_
_entity_poly.entity_id
_entity_poly.type
_entity_poly.pdbx_seq_one_letter_code
_entity_poly.pdbx_strand_id
1 'polypeptide(L)'
;DTDRSRGLGDVYKRQDLDDLDAIVLSHGHYDHTGGTTALLARGRGPKAVYVGKGFFKERYSRKGDDLLELSATVEARAISHEGIPCVEVGDEPMPLGPGVWLLSGFVSTDEQETANPNSVYRDHDQFKVDQFEDEVVLVLETGEGLAMISGCSHVGILSICRRVEEIFEQKVVCFIGGTHLMNAGDSRIAHTCRRLREMGIRRLGACHCNGERASAYFKENFPGYFENQTGTRVVLE
;
A
#
# COMPACT_ATOMS: atom_id res chain seq x y z
N ASP A 1 5.74 20.95 15.85
CA ASP A 1 6.24 19.96 14.84
C ASP A 1 7.58 19.31 15.20
N THR A 2 8.38 19.90 16.10
CA THR A 2 9.66 19.34 16.53
C THR A 2 9.53 18.10 17.44
N ASP A 3 8.42 17.95 18.17
CA ASP A 3 8.21 16.78 19.03
C ASP A 3 7.77 15.51 18.26
N ARG A 4 7.08 15.68 17.12
CA ARG A 4 6.79 14.55 16.22
C ARG A 4 8.05 13.99 15.56
N SER A 5 9.00 14.85 15.19
CA SER A 5 10.27 14.41 14.58
C SER A 5 11.21 13.70 15.56
N ARG A 6 11.14 14.01 16.86
CA ARG A 6 11.93 13.31 17.91
C ARG A 6 11.41 11.88 18.13
N GLY A 7 10.10 11.67 18.11
CA GLY A 7 9.51 10.33 18.21
C GLY A 7 9.89 9.43 17.02
N LEU A 8 9.93 9.97 15.81
CA LEU A 8 10.36 9.27 14.61
C LEU A 8 11.83 8.83 14.71
N GLY A 9 12.74 9.72 15.16
CA GLY A 9 14.15 9.39 15.32
C GLY A 9 14.40 8.22 16.30
N ASP A 10 13.59 8.07 17.35
CA ASP A 10 13.71 6.96 18.30
C ASP A 10 13.18 5.63 17.76
N VAL A 11 12.19 5.65 16.88
CA VAL A 11 11.69 4.45 16.21
C VAL A 11 12.72 3.93 15.21
N TYR A 12 13.31 4.79 14.38
CA TYR A 12 14.36 4.42 13.43
C TYR A 12 15.63 3.89 14.13
N LYS A 13 15.99 4.43 15.30
CA LYS A 13 17.14 3.95 16.08
C LYS A 13 16.95 2.54 16.67
N ARG A 14 15.71 2.03 16.70
CA ARG A 14 15.40 0.70 17.25
C ARG A 14 15.19 -0.36 16.18
N GLN A 15 15.17 0.02 14.90
CA GLN A 15 15.06 -0.90 13.77
C GLN A 15 16.42 -1.01 13.10
N ASP A 16 16.92 -2.22 12.97
CA ASP A 16 18.10 -2.50 12.16
C ASP A 16 17.68 -2.48 10.69
N LEU A 17 18.06 -1.43 9.99
CA LEU A 17 17.82 -1.27 8.56
C LEU A 17 19.06 -1.64 7.73
N ASP A 18 20.12 -2.12 8.37
CA ASP A 18 21.39 -2.43 7.70
C ASP A 18 21.44 -3.89 7.20
N ASP A 19 20.44 -4.72 7.55
CA ASP A 19 20.33 -6.12 7.13
C ASP A 19 18.89 -6.45 6.71
N LEU A 20 18.44 -5.78 5.64
CA LEU A 20 17.10 -6.01 5.09
C LEU A 20 17.11 -7.21 4.14
N ASP A 21 16.18 -8.15 4.31
CA ASP A 21 15.97 -9.23 3.34
C ASP A 21 15.33 -8.71 2.04
N ALA A 22 14.37 -7.80 2.15
CA ALA A 22 13.65 -7.28 1.01
C ALA A 22 13.13 -5.86 1.24
N ILE A 23 12.97 -5.11 0.15
CA ILE A 23 12.13 -3.90 0.10
C ILE A 23 10.96 -4.21 -0.81
N VAL A 24 9.75 -3.98 -0.34
CA VAL A 24 8.52 -4.07 -1.12
C VAL A 24 7.96 -2.67 -1.30
N LEU A 25 7.89 -2.21 -2.54
CA LEU A 25 7.32 -0.91 -2.90
C LEU A 25 5.87 -1.13 -3.34
N SER A 26 4.94 -0.57 -2.60
CA SER A 26 3.52 -0.82 -2.79
C SER A 26 2.97 -0.32 -4.14
N HIS A 27 3.45 0.82 -4.62
CA HIS A 27 3.13 1.40 -5.93
C HIS A 27 4.06 2.57 -6.25
N GLY A 28 4.06 3.01 -7.51
CA GLY A 28 5.02 3.97 -8.04
C GLY A 28 4.64 5.44 -7.82
N HIS A 29 4.23 5.85 -6.60
CA HIS A 29 4.13 7.25 -6.22
C HIS A 29 5.34 7.72 -5.41
N TYR A 30 5.69 9.01 -5.54
CA TYR A 30 6.88 9.60 -4.93
C TYR A 30 6.92 9.47 -3.41
N ASP A 31 5.78 9.59 -2.74
CA ASP A 31 5.65 9.52 -1.28
C ASP A 31 5.79 8.10 -0.72
N HIS A 32 5.70 7.07 -1.58
CA HIS A 32 5.98 5.67 -1.25
C HIS A 32 7.38 5.22 -1.64
N THR A 33 8.12 6.05 -2.37
CA THR A 33 9.44 5.67 -2.94
C THR A 33 10.58 6.58 -2.52
N GLY A 34 10.29 7.74 -1.90
CA GLY A 34 11.27 8.78 -1.60
C GLY A 34 12.45 8.35 -0.71
N GLY A 35 12.26 7.37 0.16
CA GLY A 35 13.31 6.83 1.02
C GLY A 35 14.13 5.68 0.42
N THR A 36 13.72 5.14 -0.72
CA THR A 36 14.28 3.89 -1.27
C THR A 36 15.78 4.01 -1.58
N THR A 37 16.21 5.06 -2.26
CA THR A 37 17.62 5.26 -2.61
C THR A 37 18.53 5.28 -1.37
N ALA A 38 18.06 5.90 -0.27
CA ALA A 38 18.82 5.93 0.98
C ALA A 38 18.91 4.54 1.63
N LEU A 39 17.85 3.72 1.50
CA LEU A 39 17.86 2.34 1.99
C LEU A 39 18.76 1.43 1.15
N LEU A 40 18.78 1.58 -0.17
CA LEU A 40 19.64 0.81 -1.07
C LEU A 40 21.12 1.01 -0.78
N ALA A 41 21.52 2.24 -0.45
CA ALA A 41 22.90 2.60 -0.14
C ALA A 41 23.33 2.26 1.31
N ARG A 42 22.42 1.68 2.12
CA ARG A 42 22.65 1.44 3.55
C ARG A 42 23.07 0.00 3.82
N GLY A 43 24.06 -0.17 4.71
CA GLY A 43 24.49 -1.49 5.16
C GLY A 43 24.90 -2.39 4.00
N ARG A 44 24.34 -3.61 3.96
CA ARG A 44 24.52 -4.55 2.85
C ARG A 44 23.48 -4.37 1.72
N GLY A 45 22.54 -3.46 1.92
CA GLY A 45 21.35 -3.35 1.08
C GLY A 45 20.40 -4.54 1.21
N PRO A 46 19.18 -4.47 0.61
CA PRO A 46 18.25 -5.59 0.56
C PRO A 46 18.74 -6.65 -0.43
N LYS A 47 18.29 -7.90 -0.25
CA LYS A 47 18.57 -8.98 -1.20
C LYS A 47 17.77 -8.83 -2.50
N ALA A 48 16.61 -8.16 -2.45
CA ALA A 48 15.79 -7.83 -3.60
C ALA A 48 14.87 -6.63 -3.32
N VAL A 49 14.46 -5.95 -4.38
CA VAL A 49 13.38 -4.96 -4.38
C VAL A 49 12.21 -5.52 -5.18
N TYR A 50 11.02 -5.51 -4.60
CA TYR A 50 9.80 -6.00 -5.24
C TYR A 50 8.89 -4.84 -5.62
N VAL A 51 8.38 -4.85 -6.84
CA VAL A 51 7.50 -3.83 -7.41
C VAL A 51 6.39 -4.50 -8.22
N GLY A 52 5.26 -3.85 -8.41
CA GLY A 52 4.22 -4.36 -9.30
C GLY A 52 4.44 -3.99 -10.76
N LYS A 53 3.65 -4.60 -11.64
CA LYS A 53 3.73 -4.39 -13.09
C LYS A 53 3.47 -2.93 -13.46
N GLY A 54 4.39 -2.33 -14.21
CA GLY A 54 4.26 -0.94 -14.63
C GLY A 54 4.57 0.09 -13.54
N PHE A 55 5.27 -0.30 -12.48
CA PHE A 55 5.66 0.56 -11.37
C PHE A 55 6.38 1.86 -11.80
N PHE A 56 7.23 1.80 -12.81
CA PHE A 56 8.03 2.93 -13.29
C PHE A 56 7.32 3.80 -14.34
N LYS A 57 6.00 3.69 -14.51
CA LYS A 57 5.22 4.60 -15.36
C LYS A 57 5.34 6.04 -14.84
N GLU A 58 5.40 7.01 -15.74
CA GLU A 58 5.30 8.43 -15.39
C GLU A 58 3.85 8.78 -15.00
N ARG A 59 3.64 9.09 -13.73
CA ARG A 59 2.32 9.31 -13.14
C ARG A 59 2.07 10.76 -12.80
N TYR A 60 0.82 11.17 -12.97
CA TYR A 60 0.39 12.55 -12.73
C TYR A 60 -0.99 12.60 -12.09
N SER A 61 -1.21 13.63 -11.27
CA SER A 61 -2.55 14.08 -10.88
C SER A 61 -2.96 15.25 -11.75
N ARG A 62 -4.11 15.13 -12.42
CA ARG A 62 -4.68 16.20 -13.25
C ARG A 62 -5.56 17.09 -12.39
N LYS A 63 -5.34 18.41 -12.47
CA LYS A 63 -6.15 19.42 -11.80
C LYS A 63 -6.47 20.54 -12.78
N GLY A 64 -7.63 20.44 -13.45
CA GLY A 64 -7.93 21.28 -14.62
C GLY A 64 -6.95 20.98 -15.75
N ASP A 65 -6.26 22.02 -16.23
CA ASP A 65 -5.23 21.92 -17.29
C ASP A 65 -3.84 21.58 -16.71
N ASP A 66 -3.66 21.65 -15.40
CA ASP A 66 -2.39 21.38 -14.73
C ASP A 66 -2.17 19.90 -14.50
N LEU A 67 -0.92 19.48 -14.61
CA LEU A 67 -0.43 18.13 -14.27
C LEU A 67 0.59 18.23 -13.14
N LEU A 68 0.29 17.61 -12.01
CA LEU A 68 1.23 17.44 -10.91
C LEU A 68 1.87 16.07 -11.04
N GLU A 69 3.18 16.02 -11.19
CA GLU A 69 3.91 14.76 -11.25
C GLU A 69 3.89 14.02 -9.91
N LEU A 70 3.57 12.73 -9.97
CA LEU A 70 3.51 11.82 -8.82
C LEU A 70 4.41 10.60 -8.98
N SER A 71 5.23 10.54 -10.03
CA SER A 71 6.06 9.38 -10.38
C SER A 71 6.97 8.92 -9.23
N ALA A 72 7.36 7.66 -9.28
CA ALA A 72 8.36 7.10 -8.37
C ALA A 72 9.67 7.90 -8.43
N THR A 73 10.26 8.15 -7.27
CA THR A 73 11.55 8.86 -7.16
C THR A 73 12.76 7.96 -7.34
N VAL A 74 12.56 6.63 -7.31
CA VAL A 74 13.59 5.63 -7.59
C VAL A 74 13.41 5.12 -9.01
N GLU A 75 14.51 5.06 -9.76
CA GLU A 75 14.53 4.49 -11.11
C GLU A 75 15.01 3.04 -11.10
N ALA A 76 14.52 2.23 -12.04
CA ALA A 76 14.94 0.83 -12.19
C ALA A 76 16.47 0.71 -12.31
N ARG A 77 17.11 1.63 -13.06
CA ARG A 77 18.57 1.67 -13.21
C ARG A 77 19.32 1.93 -11.90
N ALA A 78 18.76 2.69 -10.98
CA ALA A 78 19.38 2.96 -9.68
C ALA A 78 19.42 1.67 -8.83
N ILE A 79 18.33 0.89 -8.85
CA ILE A 79 18.27 -0.42 -8.18
C ILE A 79 19.29 -1.38 -8.81
N SER A 80 19.32 -1.48 -10.14
CA SER A 80 20.23 -2.38 -10.86
C SER A 80 21.71 -1.97 -10.71
N HIS A 81 22.01 -0.68 -10.57
CA HIS A 81 23.37 -0.18 -10.37
C HIS A 81 23.99 -0.69 -9.06
N GLU A 82 23.19 -0.87 -8.03
CA GLU A 82 23.62 -1.45 -6.75
C GLU A 82 23.74 -3.00 -6.82
N GLY A 83 23.48 -3.59 -7.97
CA GLY A 83 23.52 -5.06 -8.16
C GLY A 83 22.36 -5.79 -7.47
N ILE A 84 21.32 -5.06 -7.06
CA ILE A 84 20.16 -5.60 -6.35
C ILE A 84 19.10 -6.01 -7.36
N PRO A 85 18.57 -7.25 -7.31
CA PRO A 85 17.48 -7.67 -8.17
C PRO A 85 16.22 -6.82 -7.95
N CYS A 86 15.63 -6.32 -9.05
CA CYS A 86 14.29 -5.72 -9.06
C CYS A 86 13.33 -6.75 -9.65
N VAL A 87 12.41 -7.23 -8.80
CA VAL A 87 11.52 -8.34 -9.12
C VAL A 87 10.10 -7.83 -9.31
N GLU A 88 9.49 -8.12 -10.44
CA GLU A 88 8.09 -7.77 -10.70
C GLU A 88 7.15 -8.80 -10.06
N VAL A 89 6.21 -8.31 -9.25
CA VAL A 89 5.14 -9.09 -8.62
C VAL A 89 3.95 -9.12 -9.56
N GLY A 90 3.44 -10.32 -9.87
CA GLY A 90 2.29 -10.54 -10.73
C GLY A 90 0.99 -10.76 -9.96
N ASP A 91 0.02 -11.33 -10.65
CA ASP A 91 -1.33 -11.66 -10.18
C ASP A 91 -1.45 -13.03 -9.50
N GLU A 92 -0.34 -13.78 -9.48
CA GLU A 92 -0.21 -15.02 -8.71
C GLU A 92 0.57 -14.77 -7.41
N PRO A 93 0.24 -15.46 -6.29
CA PRO A 93 0.94 -15.30 -5.02
C PRO A 93 2.43 -15.61 -5.13
N MET A 94 3.27 -14.65 -4.79
CA MET A 94 4.73 -14.80 -4.78
C MET A 94 5.22 -14.97 -3.33
N PRO A 95 5.82 -16.10 -2.96
CA PRO A 95 6.28 -16.33 -1.59
C PRO A 95 7.53 -15.50 -1.28
N LEU A 96 7.55 -14.86 -0.12
CA LEU A 96 8.74 -14.25 0.49
C LEU A 96 9.34 -15.11 1.60
N GLY A 97 8.55 -15.99 2.18
CA GLY A 97 8.93 -16.87 3.27
C GLY A 97 7.72 -17.68 3.75
N PRO A 98 7.87 -18.51 4.76
CA PRO A 98 6.77 -19.30 5.31
C PRO A 98 5.62 -18.39 5.77
N GLY A 99 4.42 -18.52 5.17
CA GLY A 99 3.23 -17.74 5.50
C GLY A 99 3.32 -16.25 5.10
N VAL A 100 4.27 -15.86 4.24
CA VAL A 100 4.48 -14.47 3.81
C VAL A 100 4.46 -14.40 2.29
N TRP A 101 3.52 -13.63 1.73
CA TRP A 101 3.26 -13.58 0.30
C TRP A 101 3.14 -12.16 -0.21
N LEU A 102 3.53 -11.96 -1.46
CA LEU A 102 3.21 -10.75 -2.24
C LEU A 102 2.18 -11.07 -3.29
N LEU A 103 1.31 -10.11 -3.57
CA LEU A 103 0.31 -10.20 -4.62
C LEU A 103 0.11 -8.83 -5.26
N SER A 104 -0.14 -8.79 -6.57
CA SER A 104 -0.43 -7.60 -7.37
C SER A 104 -1.52 -7.91 -8.39
N GLY A 105 -1.72 -7.05 -9.40
CA GLY A 105 -2.67 -7.31 -10.48
C GLY A 105 -4.14 -7.18 -10.07
N PHE A 106 -4.44 -6.29 -9.13
CA PHE A 106 -5.80 -6.04 -8.67
C PHE A 106 -6.62 -5.26 -9.68
N VAL A 107 -7.92 -5.51 -9.67
CA VAL A 107 -8.92 -4.79 -10.47
C VAL A 107 -10.06 -4.36 -9.56
N SER A 108 -10.53 -3.12 -9.72
CA SER A 108 -11.69 -2.63 -8.97
C SER A 108 -12.96 -3.41 -9.34
N THR A 109 -13.66 -3.94 -8.35
CA THR A 109 -14.88 -4.75 -8.49
C THR A 109 -16.04 -4.23 -7.65
N ASP A 110 -15.81 -3.25 -6.79
CA ASP A 110 -16.85 -2.63 -5.98
C ASP A 110 -17.37 -1.35 -6.66
N GLU A 111 -18.69 -1.17 -6.68
CA GLU A 111 -19.36 -0.07 -7.37
C GLU A 111 -18.96 1.34 -6.87
N GLN A 112 -18.47 1.43 -5.63
CA GLN A 112 -17.99 2.69 -5.04
C GLN A 112 -16.46 2.84 -5.08
N GLU A 113 -15.74 1.83 -5.55
CA GLU A 113 -14.27 1.83 -5.69
C GLU A 113 -13.89 2.00 -7.16
N THR A 114 -14.17 3.15 -7.72
CA THR A 114 -13.85 3.44 -9.13
C THR A 114 -12.51 4.15 -9.25
N ALA A 115 -11.79 3.90 -10.34
CA ALA A 115 -10.56 4.61 -10.67
C ALA A 115 -10.80 6.12 -10.70
N ASN A 116 -9.87 6.88 -10.09
CA ASN A 116 -9.94 8.33 -10.14
C ASN A 116 -9.56 8.81 -11.55
N PRO A 117 -10.46 9.47 -12.31
CA PRO A 117 -10.17 9.94 -13.67
C PRO A 117 -9.08 11.00 -13.73
N ASN A 118 -8.75 11.60 -12.60
CA ASN A 118 -7.66 12.58 -12.49
C ASN A 118 -6.30 11.95 -12.20
N SER A 119 -6.25 10.67 -11.84
CA SER A 119 -5.01 9.92 -11.72
C SER A 119 -4.67 9.34 -13.10
N VAL A 120 -3.60 9.82 -13.70
CA VAL A 120 -3.23 9.46 -15.07
C VAL A 120 -1.75 9.09 -15.15
N TYR A 121 -1.41 8.27 -16.14
CA TYR A 121 -0.03 8.02 -16.50
C TYR A 121 0.22 8.41 -17.97
N ARG A 122 1.47 8.75 -18.28
CA ARG A 122 1.89 9.04 -19.67
C ARG A 122 2.16 7.72 -20.40
N ASP A 123 1.48 7.56 -21.51
CA ASP A 123 1.73 6.49 -22.47
C ASP A 123 2.07 7.12 -23.83
N HIS A 124 3.38 7.22 -24.12
CA HIS A 124 3.90 7.99 -25.25
C HIS A 124 3.43 9.45 -25.19
N ASP A 125 2.69 9.90 -26.18
CA ASP A 125 2.17 11.28 -26.29
C ASP A 125 0.75 11.45 -25.69
N GLN A 126 0.22 10.42 -25.01
CA GLN A 126 -1.13 10.43 -24.45
C GLN A 126 -1.13 10.20 -22.94
N PHE A 127 -2.18 10.72 -22.30
CA PHE A 127 -2.45 10.42 -20.89
C PHE A 127 -3.62 9.46 -20.78
N LYS A 128 -3.41 8.36 -20.08
CA LYS A 128 -4.42 7.34 -19.79
C LYS A 128 -4.74 7.37 -18.30
N VAL A 129 -5.99 7.06 -17.95
CA VAL A 129 -6.39 6.88 -16.53
C VAL A 129 -5.60 5.72 -15.93
N ASP A 130 -4.99 5.97 -14.78
CA ASP A 130 -4.22 4.94 -14.08
C ASP A 130 -5.17 3.98 -13.36
N GLN A 131 -5.01 2.70 -13.65
CA GLN A 131 -5.74 1.61 -12.99
C GLN A 131 -4.95 1.02 -11.83
N PHE A 132 -3.74 1.54 -11.55
CA PHE A 132 -2.86 1.09 -10.48
C PHE A 132 -2.56 -0.42 -10.52
N GLU A 133 -2.28 -0.94 -11.72
CA GLU A 133 -1.91 -2.35 -11.94
C GLU A 133 -0.66 -2.75 -11.14
N ASP A 134 0.11 -1.78 -10.68
CA ASP A 134 1.33 -1.94 -9.90
C ASP A 134 1.11 -1.99 -8.38
N GLU A 135 -0.12 -1.88 -7.89
CA GLU A 135 -0.35 -2.03 -6.45
C GLU A 135 0.06 -3.42 -5.97
N VAL A 136 0.99 -3.46 -5.01
CA VAL A 136 1.43 -4.68 -4.33
C VAL A 136 0.95 -4.66 -2.89
N VAL A 137 0.41 -5.78 -2.44
CA VAL A 137 0.09 -6.01 -1.04
C VAL A 137 0.94 -7.13 -0.47
N LEU A 138 1.22 -7.05 0.82
CA LEU A 138 1.81 -8.11 1.60
C LEU A 138 0.70 -8.86 2.33
N VAL A 139 0.67 -10.17 2.17
CA VAL A 139 -0.29 -11.08 2.83
C VAL A 139 0.46 -11.97 3.80
N LEU A 140 -0.02 -12.03 5.03
CA LEU A 140 0.54 -12.83 6.11
C LEU A 140 -0.50 -13.86 6.57
N GLU A 141 -0.14 -15.13 6.56
CA GLU A 141 -0.94 -16.19 7.16
C GLU A 141 -0.80 -16.15 8.68
N THR A 142 -1.91 -16.19 9.39
CA THR A 142 -1.96 -16.22 10.86
C THR A 142 -2.85 -17.35 11.34
N GLY A 143 -2.80 -17.68 12.63
CA GLY A 143 -3.68 -18.69 13.22
C GLY A 143 -5.18 -18.35 13.13
N GLU A 144 -5.52 -17.08 12.86
CA GLU A 144 -6.89 -16.59 12.82
C GLU A 144 -7.42 -16.32 11.40
N GLY A 145 -6.58 -16.36 10.37
CA GLY A 145 -6.85 -16.02 8.99
C GLY A 145 -5.72 -15.17 8.40
N LEU A 146 -6.01 -14.32 7.43
CA LEU A 146 -5.02 -13.51 6.75
C LEU A 146 -4.90 -12.11 7.38
N ALA A 147 -3.67 -11.64 7.57
CA ALA A 147 -3.40 -10.22 7.76
C ALA A 147 -2.86 -9.63 6.46
N MET A 148 -3.34 -8.46 6.06
CA MET A 148 -2.97 -7.79 4.82
C MET A 148 -2.38 -6.42 5.12
N ILE A 149 -1.25 -6.11 4.47
CA ILE A 149 -0.61 -4.79 4.52
C ILE A 149 -0.61 -4.22 3.10
N SER A 150 -1.16 -3.01 2.95
CA SER A 150 -1.25 -2.29 1.68
C SER A 150 -0.63 -0.89 1.79
N GLY A 151 -0.26 -0.30 0.65
CA GLY A 151 0.12 1.11 0.57
C GLY A 151 -1.10 2.03 0.66
N CYS A 152 -1.65 2.40 -0.49
CA CYS A 152 -2.81 3.31 -0.58
C CYS A 152 -4.14 2.63 -0.89
N SER A 153 -4.13 1.43 -1.46
CA SER A 153 -5.33 0.75 -1.97
C SER A 153 -6.07 1.60 -3.01
N HIS A 154 -5.34 2.11 -4.00
CA HIS A 154 -5.92 2.93 -5.10
C HIS A 154 -6.97 2.18 -5.90
N VAL A 155 -6.77 0.87 -6.09
CA VAL A 155 -7.74 -0.02 -6.76
C VAL A 155 -9.03 -0.16 -5.93
N GLY A 156 -8.94 0.07 -4.62
CA GLY A 156 -10.02 -0.08 -3.66
C GLY A 156 -9.75 -1.20 -2.66
N ILE A 157 -9.85 -0.87 -1.38
CA ILE A 157 -9.59 -1.82 -0.28
C ILE A 157 -10.53 -3.03 -0.31
N LEU A 158 -11.81 -2.85 -0.66
CA LEU A 158 -12.80 -3.93 -0.73
C LEU A 158 -12.48 -4.90 -1.86
N SER A 159 -12.10 -4.36 -3.02
CA SER A 159 -11.71 -5.13 -4.20
C SER A 159 -10.43 -5.93 -3.93
N ILE A 160 -9.44 -5.31 -3.31
CA ILE A 160 -8.18 -5.97 -2.93
C ILE A 160 -8.43 -7.09 -1.91
N CYS A 161 -9.15 -6.81 -0.82
CA CYS A 161 -9.47 -7.82 0.19
C CYS A 161 -10.22 -9.01 -0.41
N ARG A 162 -11.21 -8.74 -1.26
CA ARG A 162 -12.00 -9.80 -1.93
C ARG A 162 -11.11 -10.69 -2.80
N ARG A 163 -10.21 -10.09 -3.58
CA ARG A 163 -9.29 -10.85 -4.43
C ARG A 163 -8.29 -11.68 -3.61
N VAL A 164 -7.79 -11.15 -2.50
CA VAL A 164 -6.93 -11.91 -1.57
C VAL A 164 -7.69 -13.09 -0.97
N GLU A 165 -8.93 -12.89 -0.48
CA GLU A 165 -9.75 -13.97 0.04
C GLU A 165 -10.05 -15.07 -0.99
N GLU A 166 -10.28 -14.70 -2.25
CA GLU A 166 -10.52 -15.65 -3.36
C GLU A 166 -9.29 -16.51 -3.64
N ILE A 167 -8.10 -15.90 -3.70
CA ILE A 167 -6.85 -16.60 -4.03
C ILE A 167 -6.42 -17.55 -2.91
N PHE A 168 -6.49 -17.08 -1.67
CA PHE A 168 -5.99 -17.86 -0.53
C PHE A 168 -7.06 -18.78 0.08
N GLU A 169 -8.32 -18.69 -0.36
CA GLU A 169 -9.48 -19.40 0.21
C GLU A 169 -9.61 -19.19 1.73
N GLN A 170 -9.15 -18.05 2.22
CA GLN A 170 -9.12 -17.68 3.64
C GLN A 170 -9.63 -16.25 3.83
N LYS A 171 -10.15 -15.94 5.03
CA LYS A 171 -10.65 -14.61 5.38
C LYS A 171 -9.52 -13.65 5.74
N VAL A 172 -9.58 -12.42 5.21
CA VAL A 172 -8.79 -11.30 5.71
C VAL A 172 -9.39 -10.85 7.03
N VAL A 173 -8.65 -11.01 8.12
CA VAL A 173 -9.11 -10.66 9.48
C VAL A 173 -8.43 -9.40 10.02
N CYS A 174 -7.30 -9.01 9.47
CA CYS A 174 -6.56 -7.82 9.84
C CYS A 174 -6.10 -7.06 8.59
N PHE A 175 -6.37 -5.76 8.55
CA PHE A 175 -5.88 -4.86 7.51
C PHE A 175 -5.06 -3.73 8.13
N ILE A 176 -3.92 -3.43 7.52
CA ILE A 176 -3.02 -2.33 7.90
C ILE A 176 -2.63 -1.58 6.63
N GLY A 177 -2.85 -0.27 6.59
CA GLY A 177 -2.44 0.56 5.45
C GLY A 177 -3.40 1.67 5.08
N GLY A 178 -3.22 2.24 3.91
CA GLY A 178 -4.06 3.27 3.34
C GLY A 178 -5.33 2.72 2.69
N THR A 179 -6.39 3.49 2.75
CA THR A 179 -7.72 3.14 2.18
C THR A 179 -8.14 4.10 1.07
N HIS A 180 -7.33 5.10 0.79
CA HIS A 180 -7.57 6.18 -0.18
C HIS A 180 -8.93 6.90 -0.03
N LEU A 181 -9.40 7.08 1.23
CA LEU A 181 -10.69 7.70 1.55
C LEU A 181 -10.60 9.18 1.91
N MET A 182 -9.42 9.80 1.89
CA MET A 182 -9.22 11.20 2.31
C MET A 182 -10.11 12.21 1.57
N ASN A 183 -10.42 11.94 0.30
CA ASN A 183 -11.28 12.77 -0.54
C ASN A 183 -12.67 12.12 -0.80
N ALA A 184 -12.98 11.02 -0.13
CA ALA A 184 -14.25 10.31 -0.31
C ALA A 184 -15.42 11.04 0.36
N GLY A 185 -16.61 10.94 -0.20
CA GLY A 185 -17.85 11.39 0.44
C GLY A 185 -18.27 10.47 1.60
N ASP A 186 -19.14 10.94 2.49
CA ASP A 186 -19.59 10.21 3.67
C ASP A 186 -20.25 8.88 3.31
N SER A 187 -20.99 8.83 2.20
CA SER A 187 -21.60 7.60 1.69
C SER A 187 -20.56 6.51 1.40
N ARG A 188 -19.45 6.86 0.72
CA ARG A 188 -18.37 5.92 0.41
C ARG A 188 -17.65 5.48 1.68
N ILE A 189 -17.38 6.39 2.62
CA ILE A 189 -16.75 6.06 3.91
C ILE A 189 -17.62 5.05 4.68
N ALA A 190 -18.92 5.35 4.80
CA ALA A 190 -19.87 4.48 5.49
C ALA A 190 -20.03 3.11 4.78
N HIS A 191 -20.09 3.11 3.44
CA HIS A 191 -20.12 1.89 2.64
C HIS A 191 -18.89 1.03 2.92
N THR A 192 -17.70 1.60 2.79
CA THR A 192 -16.43 0.88 3.02
C THR A 192 -16.38 0.30 4.44
N CYS A 193 -16.73 1.09 5.47
CA CYS A 193 -16.75 0.64 6.85
C CYS A 193 -17.67 -0.57 7.04
N ARG A 194 -18.90 -0.49 6.53
CA ARG A 194 -19.90 -1.57 6.60
C ARG A 194 -19.40 -2.82 5.88
N ARG A 195 -18.89 -2.67 4.66
CA ARG A 195 -18.44 -3.81 3.84
C ARG A 195 -17.25 -4.53 4.46
N LEU A 196 -16.26 -3.80 4.99
CA LEU A 196 -15.12 -4.42 5.71
C LEU A 196 -15.58 -5.25 6.91
N ARG A 197 -16.59 -4.77 7.66
CA ARG A 197 -17.18 -5.52 8.77
C ARG A 197 -17.92 -6.77 8.29
N GLU A 198 -18.71 -6.66 7.21
CA GLU A 198 -19.43 -7.78 6.58
C GLU A 198 -18.49 -8.85 6.03
N MET A 199 -17.31 -8.46 5.52
CA MET A 199 -16.26 -9.38 5.08
C MET A 199 -15.60 -10.12 6.25
N GLY A 200 -15.74 -9.62 7.49
CA GLY A 200 -15.19 -10.26 8.68
C GLY A 200 -13.84 -9.71 9.12
N ILE A 201 -13.44 -8.54 8.63
CA ILE A 201 -12.24 -7.86 9.12
C ILE A 201 -12.48 -7.46 10.58
N ARG A 202 -11.62 -7.93 11.47
CA ARG A 202 -11.74 -7.72 12.92
C ARG A 202 -10.81 -6.62 13.41
N ARG A 203 -9.69 -6.39 12.73
CA ARG A 203 -8.68 -5.38 13.08
C ARG A 203 -8.40 -4.49 11.89
N LEU A 204 -8.57 -3.18 12.05
CA LEU A 204 -8.41 -2.18 11.00
C LEU A 204 -7.44 -1.08 11.45
N GLY A 205 -6.23 -1.10 10.92
CA GLY A 205 -5.20 -0.07 11.11
C GLY A 205 -5.11 0.86 9.90
N ALA A 206 -6.20 1.57 9.59
CA ALA A 206 -6.21 2.50 8.47
C ALA A 206 -5.41 3.77 8.78
N CYS A 207 -4.57 4.21 7.83
CA CYS A 207 -3.66 5.34 8.00
C CYS A 207 -3.39 6.07 6.68
N HIS A 208 -2.45 7.01 6.70
CA HIS A 208 -1.90 7.72 5.54
C HIS A 208 -3.00 8.41 4.71
N CYS A 209 -3.35 7.89 3.55
CA CYS A 209 -4.37 8.43 2.64
C CYS A 209 -5.82 8.13 3.07
N ASN A 210 -6.03 7.56 4.27
CA ASN A 210 -7.36 7.40 4.86
C ASN A 210 -8.03 8.76 5.16
N GLY A 211 -7.24 9.74 5.62
CA GLY A 211 -7.70 11.07 5.97
C GLY A 211 -8.42 11.13 7.34
N GLU A 212 -8.47 12.32 7.91
CA GLU A 212 -9.02 12.54 9.27
C GLU A 212 -10.50 12.17 9.38
N ARG A 213 -11.30 12.50 8.36
CA ARG A 213 -12.74 12.25 8.37
C ARG A 213 -13.08 10.76 8.37
N ALA A 214 -12.41 9.98 7.52
CA ALA A 214 -12.61 8.54 7.50
C ALA A 214 -12.04 7.87 8.76
N SER A 215 -10.92 8.36 9.30
CA SER A 215 -10.36 7.88 10.57
C SER A 215 -11.30 8.10 11.73
N ALA A 216 -11.91 9.30 11.85
CA ALA A 216 -12.91 9.58 12.86
C ALA A 216 -14.14 8.67 12.71
N TYR A 217 -14.63 8.48 11.50
CA TYR A 217 -15.76 7.59 11.24
C TYR A 217 -15.45 6.15 11.62
N PHE A 218 -14.28 5.61 11.25
CA PHE A 218 -13.88 4.25 11.62
C PHE A 218 -13.71 4.08 13.13
N LYS A 219 -13.16 5.08 13.81
CA LYS A 219 -13.01 5.07 15.27
C LYS A 219 -14.37 4.90 16.00
N GLU A 220 -15.42 5.52 15.47
CA GLU A 220 -16.77 5.43 16.03
C GLU A 220 -17.53 4.19 15.59
N ASN A 221 -17.32 3.71 14.36
CA ASN A 221 -18.22 2.74 13.72
C ASN A 221 -17.56 1.37 13.42
N PHE A 222 -16.25 1.23 13.67
CA PHE A 222 -15.53 -0.03 13.48
C PHE A 222 -14.89 -0.49 14.80
N PRO A 223 -15.46 -1.48 15.51
CA PRO A 223 -15.01 -1.89 16.86
C PRO A 223 -13.54 -2.29 16.96
N GLY A 224 -12.96 -2.82 15.87
CA GLY A 224 -11.55 -3.23 15.82
C GLY A 224 -10.63 -2.19 15.19
N TYR A 225 -11.07 -0.94 15.04
CA TYR A 225 -10.20 0.13 14.55
C TYR A 225 -9.13 0.48 15.58
N PHE A 226 -7.91 0.65 15.12
CA PHE A 226 -6.81 1.18 15.92
C PHE A 226 -6.04 2.24 15.14
N GLU A 227 -5.52 3.23 15.87
CA GLU A 227 -4.68 4.26 15.26
C GLU A 227 -3.35 3.65 14.85
N ASN A 228 -3.08 3.68 13.54
CA ASN A 228 -1.84 3.20 12.96
C ASN A 228 -0.95 4.38 12.56
N GLN A 229 0.18 4.50 13.23
CA GLN A 229 1.18 5.55 12.99
C GLN A 229 2.58 4.94 13.10
N THR A 230 3.59 5.72 12.70
CA THR A 230 4.99 5.27 12.78
C THR A 230 5.32 4.78 14.19
N GLY A 231 5.79 3.55 14.29
CA GLY A 231 6.13 2.90 15.56
C GLY A 231 5.01 2.07 16.17
N THR A 232 3.81 2.03 15.59
CA THR A 232 2.75 1.12 16.02
C THR A 232 3.22 -0.33 15.84
N ARG A 233 3.04 -1.13 16.89
CA ARG A 233 3.32 -2.57 16.88
C ARG A 233 2.02 -3.34 16.87
N VAL A 234 1.91 -4.28 15.95
CA VAL A 234 0.74 -5.16 15.81
C VAL A 234 1.24 -6.59 16.00
N VAL A 235 0.69 -7.29 16.99
CA VAL A 235 0.96 -8.72 17.19
C VAL A 235 -0.10 -9.49 16.40
N LEU A 236 0.35 -10.41 15.57
CA LEU A 236 -0.47 -11.36 14.79
C LEU A 236 -0.23 -12.74 15.40
N GLU A 237 -1.30 -13.42 15.81
CA GLU A 237 -1.28 -14.75 16.42
C GLU A 237 -1.53 -15.85 15.39
#